data_a2db0ed198e3f2f766c5968013348d4f
#
_entry.id   a2db0ed198e3f2f766c5968013348d4f
#
_cell.length_a   1.000
_cell.length_b   1.000
_cell.length_c   1.000
_cell.angle_alpha   90.00
_cell.angle_beta   90.00
_cell.angle_gamma   90.00
#
_symmetry.space_group_name_H-M   'P 1'
#
loop_
_entity.id
_entity.type
_entity.pdbx_description
1 polymer ?
#
loop_
_entity_poly.entity_id
_entity_poly.type
_entity_poly.pdbx_seq_one_letter_code
_entity_poly.pdbx_strand_id
1 'polypeptide(L)'
;MSVAVIINPIAGGGRDSLGARVDLARRAAADCGETADVTVTEARGHARALARAARANGARRIIAWGGDGTVNEIAGEVAFSGLPIGIVPAGSGNGLARVLGLHQKPLAALRTALAGTPRAIDAGEIAGRLFVNLAGVGFDAHVAARFNAGSTVRGVRGYVLQTARSLLRYQPRQYRLVTDGQSTTVRALFIVVANGREFGNGMLIAPDARIDDGALEVVVVEERSRAATICRVPWLLARSIHRVPIWSSRRGSRIAIACDEPMLFHVDGETVQGGITLDARVHPGALTVMV
;
A
#
# COMPACT_ATOMS: atom_id res chain seq x y z
N MET A 1 -16.70 0.95 25.89
CA MET A 1 -15.62 0.58 24.94
C MET A 1 -15.36 1.77 24.04
N SER A 2 -14.12 2.18 23.87
CA SER A 2 -13.73 3.38 23.10
C SER A 2 -13.27 3.01 21.69
N VAL A 3 -13.28 4.01 20.81
CA VAL A 3 -12.63 3.95 19.50
C VAL A 3 -11.21 4.46 19.66
N ALA A 4 -10.21 3.70 19.22
CA ALA A 4 -8.83 4.18 19.21
C ALA A 4 -8.54 4.94 17.92
N VAL A 5 -8.03 6.17 18.01
CA VAL A 5 -7.62 6.98 16.87
C VAL A 5 -6.11 7.18 16.93
N ILE A 6 -5.40 6.65 15.93
CA ILE A 6 -3.94 6.71 15.84
C ILE A 6 -3.58 7.72 14.75
N ILE A 7 -2.99 8.84 15.15
CA ILE A 7 -2.64 9.96 14.25
C ILE A 7 -1.14 9.94 13.95
N ASN A 8 -0.79 9.95 12.66
CA ASN A 8 0.57 10.23 12.23
C ASN A 8 0.71 11.75 11.99
N PRO A 9 1.47 12.48 12.84
CA PRO A 9 1.53 13.94 12.80
C PRO A 9 2.22 14.49 11.55
N ILE A 10 3.15 13.74 10.96
CA ILE A 10 3.90 14.18 9.79
C ILE A 10 3.16 13.90 8.46
N ALA A 11 2.11 13.09 8.48
CA ALA A 11 1.30 12.83 7.30
C ALA A 11 0.49 14.09 6.91
N GLY A 12 0.38 14.37 5.62
CA GLY A 12 -0.39 15.52 5.11
C GLY A 12 0.38 16.84 5.03
N GLY A 13 1.70 16.83 5.29
CA GLY A 13 2.55 18.01 5.08
C GLY A 13 2.27 19.19 6.01
N GLY A 14 1.68 18.96 7.18
CA GLY A 14 1.51 19.98 8.24
C GLY A 14 0.42 21.03 7.94
N ARG A 15 -0.53 20.75 7.03
CA ARG A 15 -1.62 21.68 6.72
C ARG A 15 -2.52 21.99 7.93
N ASP A 16 -2.77 21.00 8.78
CA ASP A 16 -3.54 21.16 10.01
C ASP A 16 -2.64 20.92 11.21
N SER A 17 -2.79 21.71 12.25
CA SER A 17 -2.05 21.48 13.50
C SER A 17 -2.48 20.15 14.14
N LEU A 18 -1.56 19.52 14.86
CA LEU A 18 -1.86 18.26 15.55
C LEU A 18 -3.05 18.42 16.50
N GLY A 19 -3.10 19.54 17.24
CA GLY A 19 -4.23 19.88 18.14
C GLY A 19 -5.56 19.90 17.40
N ALA A 20 -5.62 20.56 16.23
CA ALA A 20 -6.84 20.59 15.42
C ALA A 20 -7.30 19.20 14.96
N ARG A 21 -6.36 18.29 14.64
CA ARG A 21 -6.69 16.89 14.28
C ARG A 21 -7.23 16.11 15.47
N VAL A 22 -6.62 16.26 16.64
CA VAL A 22 -7.07 15.63 17.89
C VAL A 22 -8.48 16.09 18.24
N ASP A 23 -8.73 17.40 18.20
CA ASP A 23 -10.03 17.99 18.50
C ASP A 23 -11.10 17.55 17.48
N LEU A 24 -10.73 17.47 16.19
CA LEU A 24 -11.63 16.99 15.15
C LEU A 24 -12.00 15.52 15.37
N ALA A 25 -11.03 14.66 15.72
CA ALA A 25 -11.28 13.25 16.02
C ALA A 25 -12.24 13.08 17.21
N ARG A 26 -12.01 13.81 18.31
CA ARG A 26 -12.85 13.75 19.50
C ARG A 26 -14.27 14.25 19.24
N ARG A 27 -14.41 15.38 18.54
CA ARG A 27 -15.73 15.92 18.17
C ARG A 27 -16.49 14.98 17.25
N ALA A 28 -15.83 14.46 16.19
CA ALA A 28 -16.48 13.52 15.29
C ALA A 28 -16.93 12.23 15.97
N ALA A 29 -16.16 11.73 16.95
CA ALA A 29 -16.56 10.58 17.75
C ALA A 29 -17.76 10.91 18.65
N ALA A 30 -17.74 12.04 19.33
CA ALA A 30 -18.86 12.49 20.16
C ALA A 30 -20.15 12.67 19.36
N ASP A 31 -20.06 13.24 18.15
CA ASP A 31 -21.20 13.39 17.23
C ASP A 31 -21.82 12.03 16.83
N CYS A 32 -21.04 10.95 16.89
CA CYS A 32 -21.47 9.58 16.65
C CYS A 32 -21.84 8.81 17.96
N GLY A 33 -21.88 9.49 19.10
CA GLY A 33 -22.14 8.86 20.41
C GLY A 33 -21.02 7.97 20.91
N GLU A 34 -19.78 8.18 20.42
CA GLU A 34 -18.60 7.38 20.75
C GLU A 34 -17.58 8.20 21.56
N THR A 35 -16.72 7.49 22.29
CA THR A 35 -15.55 8.11 22.96
C THR A 35 -14.30 7.73 22.17
N ALA A 36 -13.50 8.73 21.78
CA ALA A 36 -12.24 8.53 21.10
C ALA A 36 -11.04 8.58 22.07
N ASP A 37 -10.27 7.51 22.10
CA ASP A 37 -8.92 7.50 22.67
C ASP A 37 -7.93 7.87 21.54
N VAL A 38 -7.36 9.07 21.62
CA VAL A 38 -6.52 9.62 20.54
C VAL A 38 -5.06 9.55 20.95
N THR A 39 -4.29 8.82 20.16
CA THR A 39 -2.84 8.67 20.31
C THR A 39 -2.09 9.15 19.07
N VAL A 40 -0.83 9.51 19.24
CA VAL A 40 0.01 10.11 18.19
C VAL A 40 1.26 9.26 18.00
N THR A 41 1.61 8.99 16.75
CA THR A 41 2.85 8.27 16.47
C THR A 41 4.07 9.19 16.58
N GLU A 42 5.16 8.67 17.11
CA GLU A 42 6.42 9.40 17.31
C GLU A 42 7.50 8.97 16.33
N ALA A 43 7.42 7.70 15.86
CA ALA A 43 8.41 7.12 15.00
C ALA A 43 7.78 6.07 14.07
N ARG A 44 8.55 5.59 13.10
CA ARG A 44 8.20 4.45 12.27
C ARG A 44 8.04 3.19 13.13
N GLY A 45 7.02 2.38 12.85
CA GLY A 45 6.67 1.20 13.66
C GLY A 45 5.83 1.50 14.90
N HIS A 46 5.71 2.77 15.32
CA HIS A 46 4.96 3.14 16.53
C HIS A 46 3.44 2.94 16.35
N ALA A 47 2.90 3.10 15.14
CA ALA A 47 1.48 2.85 14.88
C ALA A 47 1.10 1.38 15.16
N ARG A 48 2.00 0.43 14.86
CA ARG A 48 1.80 -0.99 15.20
C ARG A 48 1.73 -1.21 16.71
N ALA A 49 2.64 -0.60 17.49
CA ALA A 49 2.64 -0.75 18.94
C ALA A 49 1.37 -0.14 19.56
N LEU A 50 0.93 1.02 19.08
CA LEU A 50 -0.31 1.67 19.52
C LEU A 50 -1.55 0.84 19.15
N ALA A 51 -1.57 0.24 17.96
CA ALA A 51 -2.67 -0.64 17.55
C ALA A 51 -2.75 -1.90 18.42
N ARG A 52 -1.60 -2.48 18.76
CA ARG A 52 -1.53 -3.62 19.69
C ARG A 52 -2.07 -3.26 21.08
N ALA A 53 -1.66 -2.12 21.62
CA ALA A 53 -2.16 -1.63 22.90
C ALA A 53 -3.67 -1.35 22.85
N ALA A 54 -4.17 -0.70 21.80
CA ALA A 54 -5.58 -0.42 21.64
C ALA A 54 -6.42 -1.72 21.58
N ARG A 55 -5.93 -2.73 20.83
CA ARG A 55 -6.57 -4.05 20.78
C ARG A 55 -6.59 -4.73 22.14
N ALA A 56 -5.46 -4.72 22.85
CA ALA A 56 -5.36 -5.32 24.20
C ALA A 56 -6.29 -4.63 25.21
N ASN A 57 -6.50 -3.32 25.06
CA ASN A 57 -7.40 -2.54 25.89
C ASN A 57 -8.88 -2.64 25.46
N GLY A 58 -9.21 -3.51 24.52
CA GLY A 58 -10.59 -3.78 24.11
C GLY A 58 -11.22 -2.67 23.26
N ALA A 59 -10.43 -1.96 22.46
CA ALA A 59 -10.96 -1.03 21.47
C ALA A 59 -11.92 -1.77 20.50
N ARG A 60 -13.07 -1.14 20.20
CA ARG A 60 -14.05 -1.73 19.26
C ARG A 60 -13.65 -1.56 17.80
N ARG A 61 -12.84 -0.57 17.49
CA ARG A 61 -12.22 -0.29 16.20
C ARG A 61 -10.99 0.58 16.36
N ILE A 62 -10.14 0.57 15.36
CA ILE A 62 -8.98 1.43 15.30
C ILE A 62 -9.10 2.33 14.07
N ILE A 63 -8.92 3.64 14.23
CA ILE A 63 -8.91 4.59 13.13
C ILE A 63 -7.47 4.98 12.85
N ALA A 64 -7.00 4.65 11.66
CA ALA A 64 -5.70 5.02 11.12
C ALA A 64 -5.77 6.40 10.45
N TRP A 65 -5.25 7.43 11.08
CA TRP A 65 -5.14 8.75 10.47
C TRP A 65 -3.71 9.00 9.99
N GLY A 66 -3.44 8.63 8.76
CA GLY A 66 -2.09 8.67 8.21
C GLY A 66 -2.03 8.34 6.72
N GLY A 67 -0.85 8.02 6.24
CA GLY A 67 -0.61 7.50 4.90
C GLY A 67 -0.58 5.97 4.86
N ASP A 68 -0.24 5.43 3.69
CA ASP A 68 -0.23 3.98 3.43
C ASP A 68 0.62 3.19 4.44
N GLY A 69 1.79 3.70 4.84
CA GLY A 69 2.63 3.06 5.85
C GLY A 69 1.97 2.96 7.23
N THR A 70 1.26 4.02 7.69
CA THR A 70 0.51 3.99 8.95
C THR A 70 -0.62 2.97 8.89
N VAL A 71 -1.33 2.92 7.76
CA VAL A 71 -2.40 1.94 7.52
C VAL A 71 -1.84 0.52 7.52
N ASN A 72 -0.72 0.27 6.84
CA ASN A 72 -0.07 -1.05 6.80
C ASN A 72 0.40 -1.51 8.17
N GLU A 73 1.04 -0.63 8.97
CA GLU A 73 1.47 -0.94 10.34
C GLU A 73 0.29 -1.39 11.22
N ILE A 74 -0.84 -0.67 11.16
CA ILE A 74 -2.06 -1.00 11.92
C ILE A 74 -2.71 -2.27 11.38
N ALA A 75 -2.86 -2.38 10.06
CA ALA A 75 -3.43 -3.55 9.40
C ALA A 75 -2.68 -4.83 9.75
N GLY A 76 -1.34 -4.79 9.74
CA GLY A 76 -0.51 -5.93 10.11
C GLY A 76 -0.69 -6.41 11.57
N GLU A 77 -1.18 -5.54 12.47
CA GLU A 77 -1.44 -5.90 13.86
C GLU A 77 -2.85 -6.44 14.08
N VAL A 78 -3.82 -5.98 13.30
CA VAL A 78 -5.23 -6.35 13.49
C VAL A 78 -5.74 -7.36 12.46
N ALA A 79 -4.96 -7.70 11.45
CA ALA A 79 -5.29 -8.77 10.51
C ALA A 79 -5.69 -10.05 11.25
N PHE A 80 -6.66 -10.75 10.73
CA PHE A 80 -7.22 -11.99 11.29
C PHE A 80 -7.93 -11.86 12.65
N SER A 81 -8.03 -10.66 13.21
CA SER A 81 -8.67 -10.45 14.52
C SER A 81 -10.16 -10.09 14.41
N GLY A 82 -10.64 -9.74 13.23
CA GLY A 82 -12.00 -9.21 13.02
C GLY A 82 -12.18 -7.78 13.53
N LEU A 83 -11.15 -7.15 14.15
CA LEU A 83 -11.23 -5.78 14.64
C LEU A 83 -11.25 -4.79 13.46
N PRO A 84 -12.32 -3.98 13.31
CA PRO A 84 -12.43 -3.08 12.17
C PRO A 84 -11.42 -1.95 12.19
N ILE A 85 -10.90 -1.59 11.00
CA ILE A 85 -10.08 -0.40 10.78
C ILE A 85 -10.89 0.66 10.04
N GLY A 86 -10.91 1.88 10.58
CA GLY A 86 -11.28 3.07 9.85
C GLY A 86 -10.04 3.74 9.26
N ILE A 87 -10.15 4.39 8.11
CA ILE A 87 -9.02 5.07 7.46
C ILE A 87 -9.35 6.54 7.24
N VAL A 88 -8.50 7.43 7.75
CA VAL A 88 -8.49 8.86 7.46
C VAL A 88 -7.23 9.17 6.66
N PRO A 89 -7.34 9.26 5.33
CA PRO A 89 -6.19 9.37 4.45
C PRO A 89 -5.51 10.73 4.58
N ALA A 90 -4.22 10.72 4.91
CA ALA A 90 -3.41 11.92 5.04
C ALA A 90 -2.04 11.80 4.34
N GLY A 91 -1.77 10.69 3.67
CA GLY A 91 -0.55 10.48 2.89
C GLY A 91 -0.59 11.12 1.50
N SER A 92 0.51 11.01 0.77
CA SER A 92 0.60 11.45 -0.62
C SER A 92 -0.06 10.45 -1.59
N GLY A 93 0.02 9.16 -1.31
CA GLY A 93 -0.50 8.08 -2.16
C GLY A 93 -1.95 7.74 -1.83
N ASN A 94 -2.18 7.32 -0.59
CA ASN A 94 -3.45 6.82 -0.06
C ASN A 94 -4.07 5.71 -0.93
N GLY A 95 -3.23 4.74 -1.36
CA GLY A 95 -3.60 3.71 -2.31
C GLY A 95 -4.82 2.90 -1.87
N LEU A 96 -4.78 2.30 -0.68
CA LEU A 96 -5.90 1.54 -0.14
C LEU A 96 -7.17 2.38 0.00
N ALA A 97 -7.07 3.61 0.53
CA ALA A 97 -8.23 4.48 0.70
C ALA A 97 -8.89 4.82 -0.64
N ARG A 98 -8.09 4.98 -1.72
CA ARG A 98 -8.60 5.21 -3.09
C ARG A 98 -9.28 3.97 -3.66
N VAL A 99 -8.67 2.81 -3.51
CA VAL A 99 -9.23 1.52 -3.96
C VAL A 99 -10.59 1.27 -3.31
N LEU A 100 -10.73 1.62 -2.03
CA LEU A 100 -11.98 1.50 -1.27
C LEU A 100 -12.98 2.65 -1.55
N GLY A 101 -12.60 3.67 -2.32
CA GLY A 101 -13.47 4.83 -2.60
C GLY A 101 -13.67 5.76 -1.41
N LEU A 102 -12.79 5.72 -0.42
CA LEU A 102 -12.92 6.53 0.81
C LEU A 102 -12.69 8.02 0.54
N HIS A 103 -13.42 8.84 1.29
CA HIS A 103 -13.28 10.29 1.23
C HIS A 103 -11.87 10.75 1.59
N GLN A 104 -11.33 11.71 0.82
CA GLN A 104 -10.01 12.29 1.09
C GLN A 104 -10.09 13.47 2.06
N LYS A 105 -11.28 14.00 2.38
CA LYS A 105 -11.49 15.07 3.36
C LYS A 105 -11.58 14.48 4.77
N PRO A 106 -10.80 14.97 5.76
CA PRO A 106 -10.69 14.35 7.08
C PRO A 106 -12.02 14.13 7.80
N LEU A 107 -12.90 15.13 7.86
CA LEU A 107 -14.19 14.99 8.53
C LEU A 107 -15.08 13.92 7.89
N ALA A 108 -15.16 13.88 6.57
CA ALA A 108 -15.97 12.89 5.86
C ALA A 108 -15.38 11.48 6.06
N ALA A 109 -14.05 11.34 6.00
CA ALA A 109 -13.36 10.09 6.27
C ALA A 109 -13.56 9.61 7.72
N LEU A 110 -13.51 10.52 8.70
CA LEU A 110 -13.81 10.20 10.09
C LEU A 110 -15.24 9.69 10.28
N ARG A 111 -16.24 10.31 9.63
CA ARG A 111 -17.63 9.85 9.68
C ARG A 111 -17.78 8.44 9.11
N THR A 112 -17.15 8.16 7.96
CA THR A 112 -17.10 6.80 7.40
C THR A 112 -16.41 5.84 8.37
N ALA A 113 -15.26 6.22 8.93
CA ALA A 113 -14.51 5.39 9.87
C ALA A 113 -15.29 5.08 11.17
N LEU A 114 -16.15 6.00 11.62
CA LEU A 114 -16.95 5.87 12.84
C LEU A 114 -18.29 5.17 12.61
N ALA A 115 -19.00 5.48 11.52
CA ALA A 115 -20.38 5.09 11.30
C ALA A 115 -20.63 4.35 9.97
N GLY A 116 -19.59 4.07 9.19
CA GLY A 116 -19.69 3.31 7.94
C GLY A 116 -19.99 1.83 8.18
N THR A 117 -20.06 1.08 7.09
CA THR A 117 -20.33 -0.36 7.11
C THR A 117 -19.01 -1.15 7.14
N PRO A 118 -18.85 -2.15 8.02
CA PRO A 118 -17.67 -3.02 8.00
C PRO A 118 -17.69 -3.91 6.76
N ARG A 119 -16.58 -3.93 6.02
CA ARG A 119 -16.36 -4.77 4.84
C ARG A 119 -15.10 -5.60 5.03
N ALA A 120 -15.22 -6.91 4.85
CA ALA A 120 -14.06 -7.79 4.80
C ALA A 120 -13.32 -7.59 3.48
N ILE A 121 -12.01 -7.48 3.58
CA ILE A 121 -11.10 -7.39 2.43
C ILE A 121 -9.95 -8.38 2.60
N ASP A 122 -9.35 -8.76 1.49
CA ASP A 122 -8.19 -9.62 1.49
C ASP A 122 -6.93 -8.86 1.89
N ALA A 123 -5.91 -9.58 2.32
CA ALA A 123 -4.56 -9.10 2.45
C ALA A 123 -3.61 -10.03 1.68
N GLY A 124 -2.58 -9.49 1.08
CA GLY A 124 -1.49 -10.28 0.55
C GLY A 124 -0.38 -10.44 1.59
N GLU A 125 0.39 -11.50 1.45
CA GLU A 125 1.65 -11.70 2.18
C GLU A 125 2.75 -11.98 1.18
N ILE A 126 3.92 -11.40 1.37
CA ILE A 126 5.14 -11.70 0.61
C ILE A 126 6.34 -11.79 1.56
N ALA A 127 7.07 -12.90 1.49
CA ALA A 127 8.22 -13.17 2.36
C ALA A 127 7.92 -12.93 3.86
N GLY A 128 6.74 -13.36 4.34
CA GLY A 128 6.27 -13.22 5.71
C GLY A 128 5.80 -11.82 6.11
N ARG A 129 5.63 -10.89 5.14
CA ARG A 129 5.16 -9.53 5.40
C ARG A 129 3.81 -9.30 4.75
N LEU A 130 2.84 -8.88 5.54
CA LEU A 130 1.51 -8.52 5.06
C LEU A 130 1.54 -7.19 4.28
N PHE A 131 0.78 -7.14 3.20
CA PHE A 131 0.44 -5.93 2.49
C PHE A 131 -1.08 -5.88 2.24
N VAL A 132 -1.61 -4.69 2.21
CA VAL A 132 -3.05 -4.47 2.02
C VAL A 132 -3.38 -3.99 0.62
N ASN A 133 -2.43 -3.35 -0.04
CA ASN A 133 -2.63 -2.82 -1.38
C ASN A 133 -1.75 -3.55 -2.40
N LEU A 134 -0.43 -3.46 -2.31
CA LEU A 134 0.46 -4.14 -3.25
C LEU A 134 1.88 -4.32 -2.72
N ALA A 135 2.56 -5.33 -3.27
CA ALA A 135 3.99 -5.54 -3.11
C ALA A 135 4.66 -5.61 -4.47
N GLY A 136 5.95 -5.26 -4.55
CA GLY A 136 6.63 -5.29 -5.83
C GLY A 136 8.13 -5.52 -5.72
N VAL A 137 8.71 -6.08 -6.77
CA VAL A 137 10.14 -6.32 -6.93
C VAL A 137 10.66 -5.68 -8.20
N GLY A 138 11.92 -5.30 -8.20
CA GLY A 138 12.56 -4.74 -9.39
C GLY A 138 12.64 -3.23 -9.35
N PHE A 139 12.34 -2.56 -10.45
CA PHE A 139 12.48 -1.12 -10.59
C PHE A 139 11.59 -0.32 -9.64
N ASP A 140 10.38 -0.78 -9.37
CA ASP A 140 9.45 -0.13 -8.44
C ASP A 140 9.98 -0.13 -7.00
N ALA A 141 10.52 -1.26 -6.54
CA ALA A 141 11.19 -1.35 -5.23
C ALA A 141 12.44 -0.45 -5.17
N HIS A 142 13.20 -0.35 -6.27
CA HIS A 142 14.35 0.54 -6.36
C HIS A 142 13.93 2.02 -6.26
N VAL A 143 12.83 2.39 -6.89
CA VAL A 143 12.25 3.74 -6.78
C VAL A 143 11.75 4.00 -5.36
N ALA A 144 11.01 3.06 -4.76
CA ALA A 144 10.52 3.17 -3.39
C ALA A 144 11.67 3.36 -2.38
N ALA A 145 12.78 2.61 -2.53
CA ALA A 145 13.95 2.75 -1.67
C ALA A 145 14.58 4.16 -1.73
N ARG A 146 14.65 4.75 -2.92
CA ARG A 146 15.18 6.11 -3.09
C ARG A 146 14.30 7.17 -2.44
N PHE A 147 12.99 6.99 -2.47
CA PHE A 147 12.06 7.87 -1.77
C PHE A 147 12.18 7.75 -0.25
N ASN A 148 12.30 6.52 0.25
CA ASN A 148 12.45 6.26 1.67
C ASN A 148 13.78 6.78 2.23
N ALA A 149 14.83 6.88 1.41
CA ALA A 149 16.14 7.44 1.78
C ALA A 149 16.19 8.98 1.87
N GLY A 150 15.04 9.68 1.77
CA GLY A 150 14.99 11.12 1.99
C GLY A 150 15.34 11.96 0.75
N SER A 151 14.79 11.61 -0.41
CA SER A 151 14.90 12.44 -1.60
C SER A 151 14.43 13.88 -1.34
N THR A 152 15.32 14.84 -1.55
CA THR A 152 15.06 16.29 -1.37
C THR A 152 14.07 16.87 -2.38
N VAL A 153 13.69 16.09 -3.38
CA VAL A 153 12.83 16.54 -4.48
C VAL A 153 11.37 16.29 -4.12
N ARG A 154 10.69 17.33 -3.65
CA ARG A 154 9.26 17.28 -3.32
C ARG A 154 8.39 17.51 -4.56
N GLY A 155 7.24 16.80 -4.62
CA GLY A 155 6.20 16.97 -5.64
C GLY A 155 6.30 16.03 -6.84
N VAL A 156 5.22 15.96 -7.63
CA VAL A 156 5.05 15.03 -8.77
C VAL A 156 6.17 15.18 -9.82
N ARG A 157 6.59 16.40 -10.13
CA ARG A 157 7.67 16.66 -11.13
C ARG A 157 9.00 16.06 -10.69
N GLY A 158 9.32 16.17 -9.41
CA GLY A 158 10.55 15.60 -8.88
C GLY A 158 10.52 14.07 -8.87
N TYR A 159 9.39 13.50 -8.52
CA TYR A 159 9.14 12.06 -8.62
C TYR A 159 9.40 11.55 -10.04
N VAL A 160 8.81 12.19 -11.03
CA VAL A 160 8.93 11.85 -12.44
C VAL A 160 10.38 11.92 -12.92
N LEU A 161 11.08 13.03 -12.65
CA LEU A 161 12.46 13.22 -13.09
C LEU A 161 13.41 12.21 -12.44
N GLN A 162 13.24 11.93 -11.17
CA GLN A 162 14.06 10.96 -10.45
C GLN A 162 13.76 9.52 -10.91
N THR A 163 12.50 9.18 -11.15
CA THR A 163 12.09 7.89 -11.72
C THR A 163 12.71 7.71 -13.11
N ALA A 164 12.63 8.71 -13.99
CA ALA A 164 13.22 8.68 -15.32
C ALA A 164 14.75 8.49 -15.28
N ARG A 165 15.45 9.25 -14.43
CA ARG A 165 16.90 9.09 -14.24
C ARG A 165 17.29 7.71 -13.71
N SER A 166 16.50 7.17 -12.80
CA SER A 166 16.71 5.84 -12.25
C SER A 166 16.49 4.76 -13.32
N LEU A 167 15.49 4.92 -14.18
CA LEU A 167 15.19 4.00 -15.27
C LEU A 167 16.35 3.87 -16.26
N LEU A 168 17.04 4.98 -16.57
CA LEU A 168 18.20 4.97 -17.47
C LEU A 168 19.37 4.12 -16.95
N ARG A 169 19.49 3.97 -15.63
CA ARG A 169 20.59 3.24 -14.97
C ARG A 169 20.19 1.85 -14.50
N TYR A 170 18.89 1.58 -14.38
CA TYR A 170 18.39 0.30 -13.89
C TYR A 170 18.62 -0.79 -14.95
N GLN A 171 19.03 -1.96 -14.49
CA GLN A 171 19.18 -3.16 -15.31
C GLN A 171 18.10 -4.16 -14.95
N PRO A 172 17.14 -4.41 -15.84
CA PRO A 172 16.12 -5.44 -15.66
C PRO A 172 16.76 -6.82 -15.51
N ARG A 173 16.17 -7.62 -14.63
CA ARG A 173 16.65 -8.95 -14.29
C ARG A 173 15.76 -10.02 -14.90
N GLN A 174 16.31 -11.22 -14.97
CA GLN A 174 15.53 -12.41 -15.30
C GLN A 174 14.92 -12.98 -14.03
N TYR A 175 13.62 -13.25 -14.07
CA TYR A 175 12.87 -13.83 -12.97
C TYR A 175 12.21 -15.12 -13.41
N ARG A 176 12.24 -16.12 -12.54
CA ARG A 176 11.36 -17.28 -12.63
C ARG A 176 10.13 -16.98 -11.78
N LEU A 177 8.98 -16.88 -12.43
CA LEU A 177 7.70 -16.61 -11.81
C LEU A 177 6.85 -17.89 -11.82
N VAL A 178 6.39 -18.31 -10.65
CA VAL A 178 5.44 -19.43 -10.51
C VAL A 178 4.13 -18.85 -9.95
N THR A 179 3.02 -19.09 -10.64
CA THR A 179 1.69 -18.67 -10.22
C THR A 179 0.78 -19.90 -10.23
N ASP A 180 0.30 -20.31 -9.05
CA ASP A 180 -0.53 -21.50 -8.86
C ASP A 180 0.02 -22.75 -9.59
N GLY A 181 1.33 -22.99 -9.47
CA GLY A 181 2.04 -24.10 -10.07
C GLY A 181 2.48 -23.92 -11.52
N GLN A 182 2.02 -22.88 -12.22
CA GLN A 182 2.47 -22.58 -13.58
C GLN A 182 3.74 -21.73 -13.58
N SER A 183 4.83 -22.26 -14.12
CA SER A 183 6.13 -21.59 -14.17
C SER A 183 6.35 -20.87 -15.50
N THR A 184 6.87 -19.64 -15.41
CA THR A 184 7.27 -18.82 -16.55
C THR A 184 8.59 -18.13 -16.22
N THR A 185 9.48 -18.00 -17.20
CA THR A 185 10.70 -17.19 -17.08
C THR A 185 10.53 -15.91 -17.87
N VAL A 186 10.73 -14.77 -17.21
CA VAL A 186 10.53 -13.44 -17.80
C VAL A 186 11.71 -12.53 -17.50
N ARG A 187 12.09 -11.70 -18.46
CA ARG A 187 12.97 -10.55 -18.21
C ARG A 187 12.11 -9.34 -17.94
N ALA A 188 12.03 -8.94 -16.68
CA ALA A 188 11.11 -7.89 -16.26
C ALA A 188 11.84 -6.63 -15.74
N LEU A 189 11.26 -5.47 -16.03
CA LEU A 189 11.61 -4.22 -15.40
C LEU A 189 11.17 -4.27 -13.92
N PHE A 190 9.94 -4.74 -13.68
CA PHE A 190 9.42 -5.01 -12.35
C PHE A 190 8.25 -6.01 -12.38
N ILE A 191 7.99 -6.63 -11.25
CA ILE A 191 6.84 -7.50 -11.02
C ILE A 191 6.10 -6.94 -9.80
N VAL A 192 4.77 -6.80 -9.90
CA VAL A 192 3.91 -6.38 -8.81
C VAL A 192 2.93 -7.50 -8.47
N VAL A 193 2.79 -7.78 -7.20
CA VAL A 193 1.74 -8.64 -6.64
C VAL A 193 0.74 -7.71 -5.98
N ALA A 194 -0.43 -7.57 -6.60
CA ALA A 194 -1.42 -6.56 -6.26
C ALA A 194 -2.69 -7.17 -5.68
N ASN A 195 -3.11 -6.67 -4.54
CA ASN A 195 -4.42 -6.85 -3.95
C ASN A 195 -5.36 -5.71 -4.40
N GLY A 196 -4.82 -4.48 -4.47
CA GLY A 196 -5.51 -3.30 -4.96
C GLY A 196 -5.09 -2.90 -6.37
N ARG A 197 -5.88 -2.01 -6.99
CA ARG A 197 -5.74 -1.64 -8.40
C ARG A 197 -4.65 -0.60 -8.69
N GLU A 198 -4.24 0.17 -7.68
CA GLU A 198 -3.45 1.40 -7.86
C GLU A 198 -2.21 1.42 -6.96
N PHE A 199 -1.10 1.95 -7.47
CA PHE A 199 0.06 2.28 -6.64
C PHE A 199 -0.21 3.41 -5.63
N GLY A 200 -1.16 4.27 -5.93
CA GLY A 200 -1.43 5.54 -5.26
C GLY A 200 -1.45 6.70 -6.27
N ASN A 201 -1.94 7.86 -5.84
CA ASN A 201 -2.13 9.02 -6.73
C ASN A 201 -2.94 8.72 -8.01
N GLY A 202 -3.73 7.64 -8.02
CA GLY A 202 -4.51 7.18 -9.18
C GLY A 202 -3.67 6.53 -10.28
N MET A 203 -2.48 6.03 -9.97
CA MET A 203 -1.66 5.27 -10.93
C MET A 203 -2.14 3.83 -10.97
N LEU A 204 -2.93 3.51 -11.99
CA LEU A 204 -3.53 2.20 -12.20
C LEU A 204 -2.47 1.21 -12.71
N ILE A 205 -2.24 0.13 -11.98
CA ILE A 205 -1.27 -0.93 -12.32
C ILE A 205 -1.95 -2.27 -12.60
N ALA A 206 -2.97 -2.63 -11.83
CA ALA A 206 -3.72 -3.86 -11.90
C ALA A 206 -5.22 -3.55 -12.03
N PRO A 207 -5.71 -3.16 -13.23
CA PRO A 207 -7.09 -2.66 -13.41
C PRO A 207 -8.15 -3.66 -13.01
N ASP A 208 -7.86 -4.96 -13.12
CA ASP A 208 -8.81 -6.04 -12.85
C ASP A 208 -8.74 -6.57 -11.41
N ALA A 209 -7.76 -6.08 -10.60
CA ALA A 209 -7.63 -6.48 -9.20
C ALA A 209 -8.87 -6.13 -8.39
N ARG A 210 -9.30 -7.07 -7.55
CA ARG A 210 -10.42 -6.93 -6.62
C ARG A 210 -9.93 -7.27 -5.23
N ILE A 211 -10.22 -6.39 -4.30
CA ILE A 211 -9.68 -6.43 -2.94
C ILE A 211 -10.36 -7.47 -2.04
N ASP A 212 -11.36 -8.20 -2.55
CA ASP A 212 -12.25 -9.08 -1.78
C ASP A 212 -12.66 -10.36 -2.53
N ASP A 213 -11.82 -10.85 -3.46
CA ASP A 213 -12.16 -12.00 -4.32
C ASP A 213 -11.26 -13.23 -4.11
N GLY A 214 -10.42 -13.20 -3.07
CA GLY A 214 -9.53 -14.30 -2.70
C GLY A 214 -8.36 -14.53 -3.66
N ALA A 215 -8.00 -13.54 -4.46
CA ALA A 215 -6.89 -13.65 -5.41
C ALA A 215 -6.03 -12.38 -5.45
N LEU A 216 -4.81 -12.52 -5.97
CA LEU A 216 -3.88 -11.44 -6.24
C LEU A 216 -3.66 -11.32 -7.74
N GLU A 217 -3.50 -10.11 -8.24
CA GLU A 217 -3.05 -9.86 -9.61
C GLU A 217 -1.53 -9.79 -9.64
N VAL A 218 -0.91 -10.67 -10.43
CA VAL A 218 0.52 -10.66 -10.69
C VAL A 218 0.77 -9.90 -11.98
N VAL A 219 1.22 -8.68 -11.85
CA VAL A 219 1.53 -7.82 -12.99
C VAL A 219 3.01 -7.92 -13.32
N VAL A 220 3.31 -8.15 -14.57
CA VAL A 220 4.67 -8.17 -15.12
C VAL A 220 4.82 -7.05 -16.13
N VAL A 221 5.82 -6.20 -15.93
CA VAL A 221 6.23 -5.22 -16.92
C VAL A 221 7.57 -5.66 -17.49
N GLU A 222 7.51 -6.23 -18.70
CA GLU A 222 8.69 -6.77 -19.39
C GLU A 222 9.60 -5.66 -19.90
N GLU A 223 10.89 -5.95 -20.01
CA GLU A 223 11.80 -5.16 -20.82
C GLU A 223 12.18 -5.90 -22.10
N ARG A 224 11.82 -5.30 -23.25
CA ARG A 224 12.24 -5.78 -24.58
C ARG A 224 13.46 -5.02 -25.13
N SER A 225 13.54 -3.71 -24.86
CA SER A 225 14.72 -2.89 -25.18
C SER A 225 14.71 -1.60 -24.36
N ARG A 226 15.89 -1.04 -24.08
CA ARG A 226 16.01 0.25 -23.35
C ARG A 226 15.31 1.40 -24.07
N ALA A 227 15.49 1.48 -25.39
CA ALA A 227 14.87 2.53 -26.21
C ALA A 227 13.33 2.45 -26.12
N ALA A 228 12.77 1.24 -26.26
CA ALA A 228 11.33 1.02 -26.13
C ALA A 228 10.79 1.37 -24.74
N THR A 229 11.56 1.12 -23.67
CA THR A 229 11.17 1.46 -22.30
C THR A 229 11.14 2.98 -22.10
N ILE A 230 12.16 3.70 -22.60
CA ILE A 230 12.22 5.17 -22.51
C ILE A 230 11.05 5.81 -23.26
N CYS A 231 10.76 5.36 -24.48
CA CYS A 231 9.61 5.87 -25.26
C CYS A 231 8.25 5.67 -24.56
N ARG A 232 8.18 4.75 -23.59
CA ARG A 232 6.94 4.44 -22.86
C ARG A 232 6.83 5.12 -21.49
N VAL A 233 7.86 5.83 -21.04
CA VAL A 233 7.79 6.65 -19.81
C VAL A 233 6.58 7.58 -19.78
N PRO A 234 6.15 8.24 -20.89
CA PRO A 234 4.94 9.06 -20.89
C PRO A 234 3.67 8.31 -20.50
N TRP A 235 3.55 7.02 -20.83
CA TRP A 235 2.40 6.18 -20.47
C TRP A 235 2.38 5.83 -18.98
N LEU A 236 3.55 5.63 -18.35
CA LEU A 236 3.69 5.55 -16.90
C LEU A 236 3.16 6.80 -16.23
N LEU A 237 3.49 7.97 -16.80
CA LEU A 237 3.07 9.28 -16.29
C LEU A 237 1.58 9.56 -16.53
N ALA A 238 1.04 9.06 -17.64
CA ALA A 238 -0.38 9.17 -18.00
C ALA A 238 -1.28 8.22 -17.18
N ARG A 239 -0.74 7.54 -16.16
CA ARG A 239 -1.47 6.59 -15.31
C ARG A 239 -2.08 5.39 -16.06
N SER A 240 -1.52 5.04 -17.21
CA SER A 240 -2.09 4.07 -18.16
C SER A 240 -1.11 2.97 -18.55
N ILE A 241 -0.23 2.55 -17.62
CA ILE A 241 0.80 1.54 -17.91
C ILE A 241 0.20 0.21 -18.38
N HIS A 242 -0.98 -0.15 -17.92
CA HIS A 242 -1.71 -1.35 -18.34
C HIS A 242 -2.07 -1.38 -19.84
N ARG A 243 -1.96 -0.25 -20.55
CA ARG A 243 -2.22 -0.15 -22.00
C ARG A 243 -0.98 -0.37 -22.86
N VAL A 244 0.19 -0.59 -22.26
CA VAL A 244 1.43 -0.81 -23.02
C VAL A 244 1.64 -2.30 -23.31
N PRO A 245 2.11 -2.67 -24.52
CA PRO A 245 2.28 -4.08 -24.93
C PRO A 245 3.28 -4.91 -24.11
N ILE A 246 4.05 -4.26 -23.22
CA ILE A 246 4.99 -4.93 -22.31
C ILE A 246 4.37 -5.24 -20.94
N TRP A 247 3.13 -4.85 -20.73
CA TRP A 247 2.36 -5.15 -19.52
C TRP A 247 1.56 -6.43 -19.74
N SER A 248 1.58 -7.29 -18.74
CA SER A 248 0.71 -8.45 -18.66
C SER A 248 0.27 -8.67 -17.22
N SER A 249 -0.89 -9.25 -17.00
CA SER A 249 -1.32 -9.66 -15.68
C SER A 249 -1.83 -11.11 -15.69
N ARG A 250 -1.77 -11.73 -14.50
CA ARG A 250 -2.31 -13.06 -14.23
C ARG A 250 -2.82 -13.11 -12.81
N ARG A 251 -3.98 -13.69 -12.61
CA ARG A 251 -4.52 -13.95 -11.27
C ARG A 251 -3.90 -15.20 -10.67
N GLY A 252 -3.69 -15.17 -9.35
CA GLY A 252 -3.22 -16.32 -8.61
C GLY A 252 -3.38 -16.15 -7.10
N SER A 253 -3.37 -17.26 -6.39
CA SER A 253 -3.46 -17.31 -4.93
C SER A 253 -2.12 -17.57 -4.26
N ARG A 254 -1.21 -18.23 -4.96
CA ARG A 254 0.16 -18.55 -4.51
C ARG A 254 1.14 -18.19 -5.62
N ILE A 255 2.11 -17.36 -5.27
CA ILE A 255 3.07 -16.82 -6.19
C ILE A 255 4.47 -17.05 -5.62
N ALA A 256 5.42 -17.52 -6.44
CA ALA A 256 6.83 -17.52 -6.11
C ALA A 256 7.59 -16.75 -7.19
N ILE A 257 8.44 -15.82 -6.74
CA ILE A 257 9.32 -15.01 -7.60
C ILE A 257 10.76 -15.37 -7.23
N ALA A 258 11.53 -15.90 -8.17
CA ALA A 258 12.93 -16.24 -7.95
C ALA A 258 13.84 -15.49 -8.93
N CYS A 259 15.04 -15.15 -8.45
CA CYS A 259 16.09 -14.48 -9.20
C CYS A 259 17.45 -15.01 -8.75
N ASP A 260 18.50 -14.86 -9.56
CA ASP A 260 19.85 -15.36 -9.26
C ASP A 260 20.51 -14.58 -8.10
N GLU A 261 20.03 -13.40 -7.76
CA GLU A 261 20.55 -12.56 -6.70
C GLU A 261 19.44 -12.17 -5.71
N PRO A 262 19.81 -11.82 -4.46
CA PRO A 262 18.86 -11.27 -3.48
C PRO A 262 18.09 -10.08 -4.05
N MET A 263 16.81 -10.06 -3.78
CA MET A 263 15.88 -9.07 -4.32
C MET A 263 15.54 -8.02 -3.28
N LEU A 264 15.62 -6.75 -3.69
CA LEU A 264 14.93 -5.69 -2.98
C LEU A 264 13.45 -5.74 -3.40
N PHE A 265 12.56 -5.75 -2.42
CA PHE A 265 11.13 -5.66 -2.65
C PHE A 265 10.50 -4.60 -1.75
N HIS A 266 9.27 -4.22 -2.03
CA HIS A 266 8.50 -3.37 -1.15
C HIS A 266 7.13 -3.97 -0.84
N VAL A 267 6.58 -3.60 0.30
CA VAL A 267 5.20 -3.83 0.71
C VAL A 267 4.55 -2.48 1.02
N ASP A 268 3.49 -2.12 0.31
CA ASP A 268 2.79 -0.84 0.45
C ASP A 268 3.72 0.39 0.46
N GLY A 269 4.82 0.33 -0.34
CA GLY A 269 5.84 1.36 -0.44
C GLY A 269 6.99 1.26 0.57
N GLU A 270 6.94 0.37 1.55
CA GLU A 270 8.04 0.10 2.48
C GLU A 270 9.02 -0.93 1.92
N THR A 271 10.28 -0.53 1.75
CA THR A 271 11.31 -1.40 1.16
C THR A 271 11.94 -2.34 2.15
N VAL A 272 12.19 -3.56 1.70
CA VAL A 272 12.75 -4.66 2.46
C VAL A 272 13.77 -5.41 1.62
N GLN A 273 14.90 -5.82 2.23
CA GLN A 273 15.83 -6.73 1.60
C GLN A 273 15.30 -8.16 1.72
N GLY A 274 15.11 -8.83 0.59
CA GLY A 274 14.69 -10.22 0.51
C GLY A 274 15.81 -11.16 0.12
N GLY A 275 15.47 -12.45 -0.02
CA GLY A 275 16.36 -13.49 -0.55
C GLY A 275 16.30 -13.61 -2.08
N ILE A 276 16.82 -14.71 -2.58
CA ILE A 276 16.76 -15.09 -4.01
C ILE A 276 15.38 -15.63 -4.41
N THR A 277 14.52 -15.94 -3.46
CA THR A 277 13.13 -16.37 -3.66
C THR A 277 12.23 -15.58 -2.72
N LEU A 278 11.10 -15.10 -3.24
CA LEU A 278 10.04 -14.44 -2.51
C LEU A 278 8.73 -15.20 -2.78
N ASP A 279 8.18 -15.81 -1.73
CA ASP A 279 6.88 -16.47 -1.78
C ASP A 279 5.81 -15.48 -1.36
N ALA A 280 4.73 -15.42 -2.13
CA ALA A 280 3.57 -14.59 -1.84
C ALA A 280 2.29 -15.42 -1.88
N ARG A 281 1.30 -15.00 -1.07
CA ARG A 281 -0.02 -15.62 -1.01
C ARG A 281 -1.09 -14.62 -0.63
N VAL A 282 -2.32 -14.91 -1.00
CA VAL A 282 -3.49 -14.18 -0.52
C VAL A 282 -4.00 -14.77 0.79
N HIS A 283 -4.55 -13.90 1.64
CA HIS A 283 -5.32 -14.25 2.83
C HIS A 283 -6.73 -13.66 2.66
N PRO A 284 -7.71 -14.46 2.22
CA PRO A 284 -9.07 -13.99 1.99
C PRO A 284 -9.72 -13.47 3.27
N GLY A 285 -10.37 -12.31 3.19
CA GLY A 285 -11.11 -11.71 4.30
C GLY A 285 -10.27 -11.39 5.54
N ALA A 286 -8.95 -11.26 5.39
CA ALA A 286 -8.02 -11.11 6.52
C ALA A 286 -8.21 -9.81 7.30
N LEU A 287 -8.80 -8.79 6.70
CA LEU A 287 -8.95 -7.46 7.28
C LEU A 287 -10.39 -6.97 7.16
N THR A 288 -10.91 -6.35 8.22
CA THR A 288 -12.22 -5.67 8.19
C THR A 288 -11.98 -4.15 8.13
N VAL A 289 -12.54 -3.48 7.12
CA VAL A 289 -12.39 -2.03 6.93
C VAL A 289 -13.76 -1.35 6.92
N MET A 290 -13.85 -0.18 7.55
CA MET A 290 -15.07 0.67 7.53
C MET A 290 -15.14 1.43 6.19
N VAL A 291 -16.24 1.24 5.45
CA VAL A 291 -16.51 1.87 4.14
C VAL A 291 -17.89 2.54 4.12
#